data_feeb06c04337c471b90567e6a52c8e2f
#
_entry.id   feeb06c04337c471b90567e6a52c8e2f
#
_cell.length_a   1.000
_cell.length_b   1.000
_cell.length_c   1.000
_cell.angle_alpha   90.00
_cell.angle_beta   90.00
_cell.angle_gamma   90.00
#
_symmetry.space_group_name_H-M   'P 1'
#
loop_
_entity.id
_entity.type
_entity.pdbx_description
1 polymer ?
#
loop_
_entity_poly.entity_id
_entity_poly.type
_entity_poly.pdbx_seq_one_letter_code
_entity_poly.pdbx_strand_id
1 'polypeptide(L)'
;MRSRIPRQQAQWPQAQAARGADDDAGLGAELAEVVAGARRRVVRGGDRHIDTAHLLHSLLESDPEVRAAFGEAATVARLFGYLVQRSIGYGLRWQGSVEDSDGLPVVEGATGFSPLAAVCVARARERAVRRGGGGVRVRGTDLLAALVSDPRARAVEVVRWVGVEP
;
A
#
# COMPACT_ATOMS: atom_id res chain seq x y z
N MET A 1 -35.35 33.47 27.91
CA MET A 1 -34.98 32.96 26.57
C MET A 1 -33.71 32.16 26.70
N ARG A 2 -33.79 30.86 26.64
CA ARG A 2 -32.61 29.97 26.67
C ARG A 2 -32.35 29.51 25.24
N SER A 3 -31.31 30.03 24.60
CA SER A 3 -30.84 29.62 23.28
C SER A 3 -30.28 28.22 23.37
N ARG A 4 -30.92 27.25 22.74
CA ARG A 4 -30.36 25.91 22.50
C ARG A 4 -29.36 26.00 21.35
N ILE A 5 -28.10 25.82 21.67
CA ILE A 5 -27.02 25.60 20.68
C ILE A 5 -27.22 24.17 20.14
N PRO A 6 -27.39 23.96 18.82
CA PRO A 6 -27.40 22.63 18.26
C PRO A 6 -26.04 22.00 18.44
N ARG A 7 -25.94 20.82 19.09
CA ARG A 7 -24.78 20.00 19.10
C ARG A 7 -24.55 19.48 17.66
N GLN A 8 -23.65 20.10 16.94
CA GLN A 8 -23.07 19.48 15.76
C GLN A 8 -22.28 18.27 16.22
N GLN A 9 -22.88 17.10 16.13
CA GLN A 9 -22.17 15.84 16.31
C GLN A 9 -21.17 15.72 15.16
N ALA A 10 -19.91 15.54 15.53
CA ALA A 10 -18.81 15.34 14.59
C ALA A 10 -19.06 14.10 13.71
N GLN A 11 -19.48 14.32 12.47
CA GLN A 11 -19.70 13.28 11.47
C GLN A 11 -18.40 12.89 10.71
N TRP A 12 -17.25 13.37 11.16
CA TRP A 12 -15.97 13.22 10.47
C TRP A 12 -15.43 11.78 10.37
N PRO A 13 -15.55 10.89 11.37
CA PRO A 13 -15.01 9.54 11.24
C PRO A 13 -15.75 8.66 10.24
N GLN A 14 -17.05 8.85 10.08
CA GLN A 14 -17.89 8.02 9.21
C GLN A 14 -17.69 8.34 7.73
N ALA A 15 -17.50 9.61 7.37
CA ALA A 15 -17.27 10.01 5.99
C ALA A 15 -15.91 9.53 5.43
N GLN A 16 -14.87 9.46 6.28
CA GLN A 16 -13.56 8.92 5.89
C GLN A 16 -13.58 7.40 5.76
N ALA A 17 -14.29 6.70 6.64
CA ALA A 17 -14.48 5.25 6.57
C ALA A 17 -15.28 4.84 5.32
N ALA A 18 -16.32 5.59 4.96
CA ALA A 18 -17.12 5.34 3.77
C ALA A 18 -16.33 5.55 2.47
N ARG A 19 -15.50 6.60 2.38
CA ARG A 19 -14.64 6.85 1.22
C ARG A 19 -13.57 5.77 1.05
N GLY A 20 -12.99 5.29 2.16
CA GLY A 20 -12.04 4.19 2.12
C GLY A 20 -12.66 2.88 1.63
N ALA A 21 -13.92 2.61 1.95
CA ALA A 21 -14.64 1.43 1.51
C ALA A 21 -14.98 1.47 0.00
N ASP A 22 -15.33 2.64 -0.53
CA ASP A 22 -15.59 2.82 -1.96
C ASP A 22 -14.31 2.66 -2.80
N ASP A 23 -13.18 3.17 -2.31
CA ASP A 23 -11.87 2.99 -2.95
C ASP A 23 -11.42 1.53 -2.98
N ASP A 24 -11.75 0.77 -1.94
CA ASP A 24 -11.41 -0.65 -1.82
C ASP A 24 -12.35 -1.56 -2.62
N ALA A 25 -13.60 -1.14 -2.90
CA ALA A 25 -14.60 -1.95 -3.61
C ALA A 25 -14.17 -2.38 -5.03
N GLY A 26 -13.32 -1.59 -5.69
CA GLY A 26 -12.76 -1.91 -7.01
C GLY A 26 -11.55 -2.84 -6.99
N LEU A 27 -11.00 -3.18 -5.81
CA LEU A 27 -9.77 -3.95 -5.68
C LEU A 27 -10.00 -5.47 -5.55
N GLY A 28 -11.21 -5.89 -5.22
CA GLY A 28 -11.49 -7.27 -4.83
C GLY A 28 -11.10 -7.57 -3.37
N ALA A 29 -11.67 -8.63 -2.81
CA ALA A 29 -11.55 -8.94 -1.38
C ALA A 29 -10.10 -9.15 -0.91
N GLU A 30 -9.25 -9.76 -1.74
CA GLU A 30 -7.84 -10.05 -1.41
C GLU A 30 -7.01 -8.77 -1.28
N LEU A 31 -7.17 -7.83 -2.23
CA LEU A 31 -6.47 -6.55 -2.18
C LEU A 31 -7.06 -5.59 -1.16
N ALA A 32 -8.36 -5.64 -0.90
CA ALA A 32 -8.96 -4.92 0.20
C ALA A 32 -8.32 -5.32 1.56
N GLU A 33 -8.05 -6.61 1.78
CA GLU A 33 -7.36 -7.10 2.96
C GLU A 33 -5.91 -6.60 3.03
N VAL A 34 -5.18 -6.61 1.91
CA VAL A 34 -3.83 -6.06 1.81
C VAL A 34 -3.80 -4.58 2.20
N VAL A 35 -4.72 -3.79 1.65
CA VAL A 35 -4.81 -2.35 1.95
C VAL A 35 -5.21 -2.11 3.41
N ALA A 36 -6.15 -2.89 3.94
CA ALA A 36 -6.54 -2.81 5.34
C ALA A 36 -5.36 -3.14 6.28
N GLY A 37 -4.56 -4.16 5.94
CA GLY A 37 -3.32 -4.50 6.65
C GLY A 37 -2.30 -3.36 6.63
N ALA A 38 -2.11 -2.75 5.47
CA ALA A 38 -1.22 -1.60 5.30
C ALA A 38 -1.69 -0.39 6.12
N ARG A 39 -2.99 -0.08 6.13
CA ARG A 39 -3.56 0.99 6.97
C ARG A 39 -3.31 0.77 8.47
N ARG A 40 -3.48 -0.45 8.95
CA ARG A 40 -3.18 -0.78 10.37
C ARG A 40 -1.72 -0.51 10.72
N ARG A 41 -0.78 -0.74 9.80
CA ARG A 41 0.65 -0.45 9.99
C ARG A 41 0.93 1.04 10.04
N VAL A 42 0.34 1.81 9.13
CA VAL A 42 0.43 3.28 9.12
C VAL A 42 0.00 3.86 10.47
N VAL A 43 -1.15 3.42 10.99
CA VAL A 43 -1.66 3.88 12.29
C VAL A 43 -0.71 3.53 13.44
N ARG A 44 -0.18 2.29 13.46
CA ARG A 44 0.76 1.86 14.51
C ARG A 44 2.10 2.58 14.45
N GLY A 45 2.59 2.84 13.23
CA GLY A 45 3.88 3.50 12.99
C GLY A 45 3.83 5.02 13.14
N GLY A 46 2.64 5.61 13.17
CA GLY A 46 2.47 7.05 13.15
C GLY A 46 2.85 7.69 11.80
N ASP A 47 2.81 6.90 10.73
CA ASP A 47 3.09 7.37 9.38
C ASP A 47 1.92 8.18 8.82
N ARG A 48 2.20 9.02 7.82
CA ARG A 48 1.16 9.90 7.22
C ARG A 48 0.33 9.18 6.18
N HIS A 49 0.97 8.28 5.42
CA HIS A 49 0.37 7.65 4.24
C HIS A 49 0.74 6.16 4.18
N ILE A 50 -0.08 5.41 3.48
CA ILE A 50 0.26 4.06 3.03
C ILE A 50 1.28 4.21 1.89
N ASP A 51 2.51 3.79 2.12
CA ASP A 51 3.56 3.77 1.12
C ASP A 51 3.71 2.39 0.45
N THR A 52 4.61 2.28 -0.53
CA THR A 52 4.84 1.03 -1.24
C THR A 52 5.45 -0.06 -0.34
N ALA A 53 6.21 0.31 0.69
CA ALA A 53 6.75 -0.64 1.67
C ALA A 53 5.65 -1.20 2.58
N HIS A 54 4.68 -0.40 3.00
CA HIS A 54 3.50 -0.88 3.74
C HIS A 54 2.70 -1.89 2.90
N LEU A 55 2.49 -1.61 1.63
CA LEU A 55 1.80 -2.51 0.71
C LEU A 55 2.56 -3.81 0.49
N LEU A 56 3.87 -3.75 0.27
CA LEU A 56 4.73 -4.93 0.14
C LEU A 56 4.67 -5.81 1.39
N HIS A 57 4.76 -5.20 2.57
CA HIS A 57 4.68 -5.92 3.84
C HIS A 57 3.37 -6.67 3.99
N SER A 58 2.26 -5.99 3.72
CA SER A 58 0.92 -6.58 3.80
C SER A 58 0.70 -7.69 2.76
N LEU A 59 1.21 -7.52 1.54
CA LEU A 59 1.21 -8.56 0.50
C LEU A 59 1.96 -9.81 0.95
N LEU A 60 3.16 -9.66 1.48
CA LEU A 60 3.96 -10.80 1.97
C LEU A 60 3.25 -11.56 3.10
N GLU A 61 2.49 -10.87 3.94
CA GLU A 61 1.73 -11.54 5.01
C GLU A 61 0.54 -12.34 4.50
N SER A 62 -0.22 -11.78 3.58
CA SER A 62 -1.53 -12.30 3.20
C SER A 62 -1.53 -13.16 1.94
N ASP A 63 -0.55 -12.99 1.04
CA ASP A 63 -0.57 -13.62 -0.28
C ASP A 63 0.56 -14.64 -0.47
N PRO A 64 0.25 -15.95 -0.49
CA PRO A 64 1.25 -16.99 -0.73
C PRO A 64 1.84 -16.97 -2.14
N GLU A 65 1.11 -16.52 -3.17
CA GLU A 65 1.64 -16.39 -4.54
C GLU A 65 2.72 -15.30 -4.60
N VAL A 66 2.52 -14.20 -3.87
CA VAL A 66 3.52 -13.14 -3.75
C VAL A 66 4.78 -13.67 -3.04
N ARG A 67 4.63 -14.44 -1.96
CA ARG A 67 5.79 -15.08 -1.31
C ARG A 67 6.53 -16.03 -2.25
N ALA A 68 5.79 -16.83 -3.01
CA ALA A 68 6.37 -17.76 -3.98
C ALA A 68 7.15 -17.05 -5.10
N ALA A 69 6.74 -15.84 -5.47
CA ALA A 69 7.45 -15.04 -6.47
C ALA A 69 8.88 -14.66 -6.04
N PHE A 70 9.18 -14.62 -4.75
CA PHE A 70 10.53 -14.39 -4.22
C PHE A 70 11.37 -15.68 -4.08
N GLY A 71 10.82 -16.83 -4.41
CA GLY A 71 11.49 -18.13 -4.43
C GLY A 71 11.70 -18.72 -3.05
N GLU A 72 12.87 -18.47 -2.45
CA GLU A 72 13.26 -19.13 -1.21
C GLU A 72 12.63 -18.53 0.05
N ALA A 73 12.24 -19.39 0.99
CA ALA A 73 11.71 -18.97 2.30
C ALA A 73 12.69 -18.06 3.07
N ALA A 74 14.00 -18.28 2.93
CA ALA A 74 15.04 -17.44 3.53
C ALA A 74 15.00 -16.00 2.99
N THR A 75 14.71 -15.81 1.72
CA THR A 75 14.56 -14.48 1.10
C THR A 75 13.34 -13.77 1.66
N VAL A 76 12.21 -14.47 1.74
CA VAL A 76 10.99 -13.93 2.35
C VAL A 76 11.21 -13.55 3.81
N ALA A 77 11.91 -14.38 4.59
CA ALA A 77 12.24 -14.08 5.98
C ALA A 77 13.12 -12.82 6.11
N ARG A 78 14.10 -12.63 5.21
CA ARG A 78 14.92 -11.41 5.19
C ARG A 78 14.11 -10.16 4.84
N LEU A 79 13.18 -10.27 3.89
CA LEU A 79 12.24 -9.19 3.55
C LEU A 79 11.43 -8.78 4.77
N PHE A 80 10.82 -9.73 5.47
CA PHE A 80 10.08 -9.45 6.70
C PHE A 80 10.95 -8.83 7.78
N GLY A 81 12.14 -9.37 8.01
CA GLY A 81 13.07 -8.83 9.00
C GLY A 81 13.42 -7.36 8.73
N TYR A 82 13.71 -7.02 7.49
CA TYR A 82 14.01 -5.64 7.10
C TYR A 82 12.78 -4.71 7.25
N LEU A 83 11.62 -5.16 6.80
CA LEU A 83 10.37 -4.38 6.92
C LEU A 83 9.97 -4.13 8.38
N VAL A 84 10.13 -5.15 9.24
CA VAL A 84 9.88 -5.00 10.69
C VAL A 84 10.86 -4.01 11.32
N GLN A 85 12.15 -4.12 11.03
CA GLN A 85 13.15 -3.17 11.54
C GLN A 85 12.84 -1.73 11.12
N ARG A 86 12.39 -1.53 9.89
CA ARG A 86 11.93 -0.21 9.42
C ARG A 86 10.74 0.30 10.20
N SER A 87 9.76 -0.55 10.47
CA SER A 87 8.51 -0.16 11.14
C SER A 87 8.70 0.23 12.61
N ILE A 88 9.72 -0.28 13.28
CA ILE A 88 10.05 0.05 14.68
C ILE A 88 11.07 1.18 14.84
N GLY A 89 11.45 1.83 13.73
CA GLY A 89 12.19 3.07 13.76
C GLY A 89 13.67 2.95 14.15
N TYR A 90 14.32 1.82 13.92
CA TYR A 90 15.75 1.57 14.22
C TYR A 90 16.74 2.43 13.39
N GLY A 91 16.41 3.70 13.15
CA GLY A 91 17.31 4.65 12.50
C GLY A 91 17.55 4.39 11.01
N LEU A 92 16.90 3.42 10.43
CA LEU A 92 16.94 3.12 9.00
C LEU A 92 16.15 4.18 8.24
N ARG A 93 16.83 5.04 7.50
CA ARG A 93 16.20 6.04 6.64
C ARG A 93 16.08 5.50 5.22
N TRP A 94 15.00 5.88 4.53
CA TRP A 94 14.85 5.60 3.12
C TRP A 94 15.92 6.37 2.31
N GLN A 95 16.62 5.66 1.43
CA GLN A 95 17.66 6.23 0.60
C GLN A 95 17.11 6.48 -0.81
N GLY A 96 17.16 7.73 -1.26
CA GLY A 96 16.80 8.10 -2.64
C GLY A 96 15.33 7.95 -3.03
N SER A 97 14.45 7.59 -2.12
CA SER A 97 13.01 7.46 -2.37
C SER A 97 12.34 8.83 -2.42
N VAL A 98 11.64 9.09 -3.51
CA VAL A 98 10.82 10.30 -3.72
C VAL A 98 9.32 10.00 -3.60
N GLU A 99 8.98 8.96 -2.87
CA GLU A 99 7.64 8.39 -2.81
C GLU A 99 6.56 9.38 -2.33
N ASP A 100 6.94 10.32 -1.48
CA ASP A 100 6.07 11.36 -0.95
C ASP A 100 6.19 12.68 -1.75
N SER A 101 6.82 12.65 -2.93
CA SER A 101 7.08 13.84 -3.74
C SER A 101 5.82 14.32 -4.47
N ASP A 102 5.57 15.62 -4.42
CA ASP A 102 4.48 16.30 -5.15
C ASP A 102 4.63 16.25 -6.69
N GLY A 103 5.77 15.77 -7.21
CA GLY A 103 6.03 15.63 -8.64
C GLY A 103 5.38 14.42 -9.31
N LEU A 104 4.63 13.60 -8.57
CA LEU A 104 3.94 12.43 -9.10
C LEU A 104 2.52 12.77 -9.55
N PRO A 105 1.97 12.05 -10.55
CA PRO A 105 0.60 12.30 -11.01
C PRO A 105 -0.40 12.08 -9.87
N VAL A 106 -1.40 12.96 -9.81
CA VAL A 106 -2.53 12.81 -8.90
C VAL A 106 -3.42 11.66 -9.38
N VAL A 107 -3.69 10.71 -8.51
CA VAL A 107 -4.59 9.59 -8.77
C VAL A 107 -5.90 9.82 -8.01
N GLU A 108 -6.99 9.86 -8.75
CA GLU A 108 -8.33 10.06 -8.18
C GLU A 108 -8.72 8.87 -7.29
N GLY A 109 -9.35 9.12 -6.15
CA GLY A 109 -9.75 8.08 -5.19
C GLY A 109 -8.62 7.48 -4.34
N ALA A 110 -7.41 8.03 -4.40
CA ALA A 110 -6.23 7.49 -3.71
C ALA A 110 -6.02 8.07 -2.30
N THR A 111 -7.08 8.37 -1.58
CA THR A 111 -7.03 8.95 -0.24
C THR A 111 -6.28 8.03 0.74
N GLY A 112 -5.25 8.54 1.38
CA GLY A 112 -4.45 7.82 2.37
C GLY A 112 -3.24 7.08 1.81
N PHE A 113 -3.07 7.01 0.49
CA PHE A 113 -1.85 6.51 -0.15
C PHE A 113 -0.82 7.60 -0.34
N SER A 114 0.47 7.23 -0.29
CA SER A 114 1.51 8.08 -0.86
C SER A 114 1.27 8.25 -2.36
N PRO A 115 1.74 9.35 -2.99
CA PRO A 115 1.56 9.55 -4.43
C PRO A 115 2.03 8.36 -5.27
N LEU A 116 3.16 7.77 -4.95
CA LEU A 116 3.70 6.62 -5.70
C LEU A 116 2.90 5.33 -5.42
N ALA A 117 2.49 5.10 -4.18
CA ALA A 117 1.63 3.94 -3.85
C ALA A 117 0.30 4.00 -4.61
N ALA A 118 -0.31 5.19 -4.71
CA ALA A 118 -1.51 5.42 -5.51
C ALA A 118 -1.30 5.06 -6.99
N VAL A 119 -0.19 5.49 -7.59
CA VAL A 119 0.19 5.14 -8.97
C VAL A 119 0.37 3.64 -9.11
N CYS A 120 1.00 2.97 -8.16
CA CYS A 120 1.18 1.51 -8.19
C CYS A 120 -0.15 0.76 -8.14
N VAL A 121 -1.09 1.19 -7.30
CA VAL A 121 -2.44 0.60 -7.23
C VAL A 121 -3.18 0.78 -8.57
N ALA A 122 -3.12 1.97 -9.17
CA ALA A 122 -3.71 2.22 -10.48
C ALA A 122 -3.09 1.33 -11.57
N ARG A 123 -1.77 1.20 -11.61
CA ARG A 123 -1.06 0.29 -12.54
C ARG A 123 -1.43 -1.18 -12.33
N ALA A 124 -1.64 -1.61 -11.09
CA ALA A 124 -2.09 -2.98 -10.81
C ALA A 124 -3.48 -3.25 -11.41
N ARG A 125 -4.40 -2.30 -11.31
CA ARG A 125 -5.71 -2.37 -11.95
C ARG A 125 -5.60 -2.47 -13.49
N GLU A 126 -4.78 -1.62 -14.10
CA GLU A 126 -4.53 -1.65 -15.53
C GLU A 126 -3.93 -2.99 -15.99
N ARG A 127 -3.00 -3.56 -15.23
CA ARG A 127 -2.43 -4.89 -15.50
C ARG A 127 -3.49 -5.97 -15.47
N ALA A 128 -4.36 -5.96 -14.48
CA ALA A 128 -5.46 -6.91 -14.38
C ALA A 128 -6.41 -6.84 -15.58
N VAL A 129 -6.78 -5.62 -15.99
CA VAL A 129 -7.62 -5.39 -17.18
C VAL A 129 -6.96 -5.93 -18.45
N ARG A 130 -5.67 -5.64 -18.66
CA ARG A 130 -4.91 -6.16 -19.82
C ARG A 130 -4.80 -7.67 -19.85
N ARG A 131 -4.75 -8.32 -18.68
CA ARG A 131 -4.66 -9.78 -18.57
C ARG A 131 -5.95 -10.50 -18.98
N GLY A 132 -7.12 -9.96 -18.70
CA GLY A 132 -8.35 -10.72 -18.85
C GLY A 132 -9.61 -9.95 -19.24
N GLY A 133 -9.51 -8.68 -19.66
CA GLY A 133 -10.68 -7.87 -20.05
C GLY A 133 -11.50 -7.37 -18.85
N GLY A 134 -12.64 -6.75 -19.14
CA GLY A 134 -13.50 -6.16 -18.11
C GLY A 134 -14.02 -7.18 -17.08
N GLY A 135 -13.97 -6.82 -15.81
CA GLY A 135 -14.44 -7.64 -14.70
C GLY A 135 -13.40 -8.55 -14.06
N VAL A 136 -12.13 -8.42 -14.45
CA VAL A 136 -11.03 -9.24 -13.87
C VAL A 136 -10.60 -8.69 -12.51
N ARG A 137 -10.52 -9.60 -11.54
CA ARG A 137 -10.01 -9.30 -10.20
C ARG A 137 -8.51 -8.95 -10.25
N VAL A 138 -8.11 -7.89 -9.57
CA VAL A 138 -6.70 -7.54 -9.34
C VAL A 138 -6.10 -8.55 -8.38
N ARG A 139 -4.97 -9.17 -8.75
CA ARG A 139 -4.24 -10.13 -7.92
C ARG A 139 -3.12 -9.44 -7.14
N GLY A 140 -2.68 -10.05 -6.06
CA GLY A 140 -1.50 -9.57 -5.32
C GLY A 140 -0.25 -9.50 -6.19
N THR A 141 -0.10 -10.43 -7.14
CA THR A 141 1.01 -10.42 -8.11
C THR A 141 0.95 -9.25 -9.10
N ASP A 142 -0.25 -8.75 -9.45
CA ASP A 142 -0.38 -7.53 -10.25
C ASP A 142 0.13 -6.31 -9.47
N LEU A 143 -0.21 -6.25 -8.18
CA LEU A 143 0.26 -5.18 -7.31
C LEU A 143 1.77 -5.30 -7.06
N LEU A 144 2.29 -6.49 -6.77
CA LEU A 144 3.73 -6.72 -6.62
C LEU A 144 4.50 -6.22 -7.84
N ALA A 145 4.08 -6.61 -9.04
CA ALA A 145 4.72 -6.17 -10.27
C ALA A 145 4.68 -4.65 -10.47
N ALA A 146 3.61 -3.99 -10.04
CA ALA A 146 3.53 -2.54 -10.05
C ALA A 146 4.48 -1.90 -9.02
N LEU A 147 4.57 -2.46 -7.81
CA LEU A 147 5.44 -1.97 -6.74
C LEU A 147 6.93 -2.03 -7.10
N VAL A 148 7.34 -3.09 -7.78
CA VAL A 148 8.75 -3.28 -8.16
C VAL A 148 9.13 -2.64 -9.51
N SER A 149 8.17 -2.10 -10.24
CA SER A 149 8.41 -1.48 -11.55
C SER A 149 8.99 -0.08 -11.50
N ASP A 150 8.88 0.61 -10.38
CA ASP A 150 9.39 1.97 -10.22
C ASP A 150 10.60 1.98 -9.27
N PRO A 151 11.82 2.32 -9.77
CA PRO A 151 13.04 2.28 -8.96
C PRO A 151 13.02 3.26 -7.78
N ARG A 152 12.10 4.22 -7.77
CA ARG A 152 11.94 5.20 -6.68
C ARG A 152 11.10 4.66 -5.52
N ALA A 153 10.44 3.52 -5.70
CA ALA A 153 9.58 2.94 -4.68
C ALA A 153 10.38 2.41 -3.48
N ARG A 154 9.90 2.67 -2.28
CA ARG A 154 10.45 2.07 -1.05
C ARG A 154 10.41 0.55 -1.08
N ALA A 155 9.39 -0.03 -1.72
CA ALA A 155 9.33 -1.48 -1.97
C ALA A 155 10.55 -1.99 -2.75
N VAL A 156 11.00 -1.26 -3.77
CA VAL A 156 12.21 -1.61 -4.56
C VAL A 156 13.46 -1.51 -3.69
N GLU A 157 13.56 -0.48 -2.85
CA GLU A 157 14.68 -0.36 -1.91
C GLU A 157 14.77 -1.57 -0.96
N VAL A 158 13.63 -2.03 -0.44
CA VAL A 158 13.56 -3.23 0.40
C VAL A 158 14.01 -4.48 -0.35
N VAL A 159 13.50 -4.69 -1.56
CA VAL A 159 13.81 -5.87 -2.39
C VAL A 159 15.30 -5.91 -2.76
N ARG A 160 15.88 -4.78 -3.16
CA ARG A 160 17.32 -4.67 -3.46
C ARG A 160 18.18 -4.92 -2.23
N TRP A 161 17.77 -4.43 -1.08
CA TRP A 161 18.52 -4.61 0.16
C TRP A 161 18.71 -6.08 0.53
N VAL A 162 17.74 -6.94 0.21
CA VAL A 162 17.85 -8.39 0.43
C VAL A 162 18.54 -9.14 -0.73
N GLY A 163 19.01 -8.42 -1.74
CA GLY A 163 19.77 -8.97 -2.86
C GLY A 163 18.92 -9.60 -3.97
N VAL A 164 17.65 -9.18 -4.06
CA VAL A 164 16.77 -9.59 -5.17
C VAL A 164 16.73 -8.48 -6.21
N GLU A 165 16.96 -8.83 -7.46
CA GLU A 165 16.74 -7.91 -8.59
C GLU A 165 15.23 -7.82 -8.85
N PRO A 166 14.67 -6.59 -8.86
CA PRO A 166 13.24 -6.36 -9.04
C PRO A 166 12.76 -6.59 -10.49
#